data_61b3c8b4145a3ceb01935df8d8b74f0a
#
_entry.id   61b3c8b4145a3ceb01935df8d8b74f0a
#
_cell.length_a   1.000
_cell.length_b   1.000
_cell.length_c   1.000
_cell.angle_alpha   90.00
_cell.angle_beta   90.00
_cell.angle_gamma   90.00
#
_symmetry.space_group_name_H-M   'P 1'
#
loop_
_entity.id
_entity.type
_entity.pdbx_description
1 polymer ?
#
loop_
_entity_poly.entity_id
_entity_poly.type
_entity_poly.pdbx_seq_one_letter_code
_entity_poly.pdbx_strand_id
1 'polypeptide(L)'
;MANAELERDPFYLRYYTGHQGMHGHEFLEFEYAHGRIRYANNSNYRNDSLIRKEMYVSPAVVDELKRIVRESEITKEDDVSWPKKNIVGKQELEVRIDKDHIAFETAKIGSLADVNESSDAEGLRVFYYLVQDLKCFIFSLITLHFKIKPIQQ
;
A
#
# COMPACT_ATOMS: atom_id res chain seq x y z
N MET A 1 4.43 18.61 12.95
CA MET A 1 3.71 19.82 12.51
C MET A 1 3.40 19.73 11.03
N ALA A 2 2.18 20.06 10.63
CA ALA A 2 1.80 20.01 9.23
C ALA A 2 2.47 21.11 8.41
N ASN A 3 2.76 20.81 7.15
CA ASN A 3 3.34 21.75 6.20
C ASN A 3 2.21 22.30 5.32
N ALA A 4 2.05 23.62 5.25
CA ALA A 4 0.95 24.26 4.54
C ALA A 4 0.93 23.91 3.04
N GLU A 5 2.11 23.74 2.43
CA GLU A 5 2.21 23.33 1.03
C GLU A 5 1.69 21.91 0.83
N LEU A 6 2.03 20.99 1.73
CA LEU A 6 1.55 19.61 1.66
C LEU A 6 0.06 19.51 1.94
N GLU A 7 -0.49 20.40 2.77
CA GLU A 7 -1.94 20.42 3.04
C GLU A 7 -2.76 20.71 1.79
N ARG A 8 -2.18 21.39 0.80
CA ARG A 8 -2.85 21.75 -0.44
C ARG A 8 -2.53 20.82 -1.61
N ASP A 9 -1.54 19.93 -1.42
CA ASP A 9 -1.14 18.99 -2.45
C ASP A 9 -2.21 17.90 -2.60
N PRO A 10 -2.77 17.69 -3.80
CA PRO A 10 -3.82 16.68 -4.00
C PRO A 10 -3.31 15.26 -4.05
N PHE A 11 -2.00 15.03 -3.98
CA PHE A 11 -1.45 13.67 -4.00
C PHE A 11 -2.07 12.83 -2.88
N TYR A 12 -2.52 11.62 -3.22
CA TYR A 12 -3.17 10.70 -2.29
C TYR A 12 -2.72 9.29 -2.61
N LEU A 13 -2.47 8.51 -1.57
CA LEU A 13 -2.06 7.12 -1.72
C LEU A 13 -2.69 6.30 -0.58
N ARG A 14 -3.33 5.19 -0.93
CA ARG A 14 -3.82 4.23 0.05
C ARG A 14 -3.56 2.82 -0.44
N TYR A 15 -3.02 2.00 0.44
CA TYR A 15 -2.87 0.58 0.18
C TYR A 15 -3.46 -0.23 1.33
N TYR A 16 -4.19 -1.26 0.98
CA TYR A 16 -4.76 -2.20 1.93
C TYR A 16 -4.50 -3.62 1.44
N THR A 17 -4.09 -4.50 2.35
CA THR A 17 -4.09 -5.93 2.10
C THR A 17 -4.62 -6.63 3.33
N GLY A 18 -5.49 -7.62 3.15
CA GLY A 18 -6.08 -8.27 4.29
C GLY A 18 -6.83 -9.54 3.96
N HIS A 19 -7.10 -10.26 5.02
CA HIS A 19 -7.83 -11.51 4.97
C HIS A 19 -8.70 -11.59 6.21
N GLN A 20 -9.97 -11.87 6.01
CA GLN A 20 -10.91 -12.08 7.12
C GLN A 20 -11.42 -13.50 7.04
N GLY A 21 -11.33 -14.23 8.13
CA GLY A 21 -11.73 -15.63 8.18
C GLY A 21 -12.24 -16.03 9.54
N MET A 22 -12.34 -17.35 9.74
CA MET A 22 -12.87 -17.95 10.96
C MET A 22 -12.14 -17.49 12.22
N HIS A 23 -10.84 -17.26 12.11
CA HIS A 23 -9.99 -16.92 13.26
C HIS A 23 -9.74 -15.44 13.44
N GLY A 24 -10.40 -14.58 12.65
CA GLY A 24 -10.30 -13.15 12.78
C GLY A 24 -9.84 -12.45 11.52
N HIS A 25 -9.43 -11.20 11.69
CA HIS A 25 -9.06 -10.31 10.60
C HIS A 25 -7.58 -9.95 10.69
N GLU A 26 -6.81 -10.37 9.69
CA GLU A 26 -5.44 -9.92 9.51
C GLU A 26 -5.42 -8.87 8.43
N PHE A 27 -4.80 -7.71 8.69
CA PHE A 27 -4.68 -6.71 7.64
C PHE A 27 -3.50 -5.79 7.87
N LEU A 28 -3.07 -5.18 6.78
CA LEU A 28 -2.13 -4.06 6.75
C LEU A 28 -2.76 -2.96 5.91
N GLU A 29 -2.75 -1.75 6.42
CA GLU A 29 -3.23 -0.60 5.67
C GLU A 29 -2.31 0.58 5.92
N PHE A 30 -2.00 1.34 4.89
CA PHE A 30 -1.37 2.65 5.05
C PHE A 30 -1.97 3.64 4.07
N GLU A 31 -2.02 4.90 4.49
CA GLU A 31 -2.62 5.97 3.71
C GLU A 31 -1.78 7.23 3.87
N TYR A 32 -1.50 7.89 2.76
CA TYR A 32 -0.91 9.22 2.77
C TYR A 32 -1.94 10.23 2.27
N ALA A 33 -2.12 11.31 3.00
CA ALA A 33 -2.95 12.44 2.58
C ALA A 33 -2.47 13.71 3.30
N HIS A 34 -2.30 14.77 2.53
CA HIS A 34 -2.07 16.13 3.06
C HIS A 34 -0.96 16.21 4.12
N GLY A 35 0.18 15.57 3.85
CA GLY A 35 1.35 15.65 4.73
C GLY A 35 1.36 14.64 5.88
N ARG A 36 0.38 13.74 5.94
CA ARG A 36 0.26 12.79 7.04
C ARG A 36 0.15 11.36 6.53
N ILE A 37 0.92 10.47 7.16
CA ILE A 37 0.82 9.03 6.93
C ILE A 37 0.09 8.40 8.11
N ARG A 38 -0.91 7.59 7.80
CA ARG A 38 -1.64 6.76 8.77
C ARG A 38 -1.31 5.31 8.47
N TYR A 39 -1.03 4.55 9.51
CA TYR A 39 -0.62 3.15 9.40
C TYR A 39 -1.44 2.32 10.38
N ALA A 40 -1.94 1.20 9.91
CA ALA A 40 -2.63 0.24 10.77
C ALA A 40 -2.22 -1.18 10.37
N ASN A 41 -1.97 -2.01 11.35
CA ASN A 41 -1.55 -3.39 11.13
C ASN A 41 -2.14 -4.25 12.25
N ASN A 42 -2.73 -5.36 11.88
CA ASN A 42 -3.37 -6.26 12.82
C ASN A 42 -3.18 -7.72 12.40
N SER A 43 -2.88 -8.60 13.35
CA SER A 43 -2.82 -10.04 13.11
C SER A 43 -3.44 -10.78 14.28
N ASN A 44 -4.70 -11.18 14.14
CA ASN A 44 -5.40 -11.94 15.17
C ASN A 44 -4.88 -13.37 15.30
N TYR A 45 -4.22 -13.87 14.26
CA TYR A 45 -3.67 -15.23 14.26
C TYR A 45 -2.48 -15.39 15.19
N ARG A 46 -1.84 -14.28 15.60
CA ARG A 46 -0.68 -14.27 16.48
C ARG A 46 -0.98 -13.71 17.85
N ASN A 47 -2.25 -13.41 18.13
CA ASN A 47 -2.64 -12.68 19.34
C ASN A 47 -1.95 -11.32 19.48
N ASP A 48 -1.49 -10.77 18.35
CA ASP A 48 -0.86 -9.46 18.35
C ASP A 48 -1.93 -8.39 18.47
N SER A 49 -1.63 -7.35 19.21
CA SER A 49 -2.53 -6.22 19.31
C SER A 49 -2.51 -5.38 18.04
N LEU A 50 -3.63 -4.70 17.79
CA LEU A 50 -3.73 -3.77 16.69
C LEU A 50 -2.72 -2.63 16.88
N ILE A 51 -1.90 -2.41 15.85
CA ILE A 51 -0.97 -1.27 15.80
C ILE A 51 -1.61 -0.18 14.95
N ARG A 52 -1.73 1.02 15.51
CA ARG A 52 -2.19 2.20 14.77
C ARG A 52 -1.23 3.34 15.04
N LYS A 53 -0.70 3.93 13.99
CA LYS A 53 0.26 5.03 14.08
C LYS A 53 -0.07 6.10 13.05
N GLU A 54 0.21 7.34 13.42
CA GLU A 54 0.11 8.48 12.52
C GLU A 54 1.39 9.29 12.65
N MET A 55 1.84 9.86 11.54
CA MET A 55 2.98 10.77 11.56
C MET A 55 2.85 11.81 10.47
N TYR A 56 3.32 13.02 10.76
CA TYR A 56 3.51 14.03 9.73
C TYR A 56 4.85 13.79 9.07
N VAL A 57 4.90 14.01 7.77
CA VAL A 57 6.10 13.75 6.98
C VAL A 57 6.57 15.01 6.28
N SER A 58 7.87 15.05 5.96
CA SER A 58 8.47 16.17 5.27
C SER A 58 8.15 16.14 3.77
N PRO A 59 8.31 17.28 3.07
CA PRO A 59 8.20 17.29 1.61
C PRO A 59 9.12 16.28 0.93
N ALA A 60 10.29 16.02 1.47
CA ALA A 60 11.23 15.05 0.91
C ALA A 60 10.64 13.63 0.90
N VAL A 61 9.94 13.25 1.97
CA VAL A 61 9.27 11.95 2.05
C VAL A 61 8.17 11.85 1.00
N VAL A 62 7.38 12.92 0.86
CA VAL A 62 6.29 12.97 -0.13
C VAL A 62 6.85 12.88 -1.54
N ASP A 63 7.93 13.59 -1.82
CA ASP A 63 8.59 13.54 -3.13
C ASP A 63 9.06 12.13 -3.45
N GLU A 64 9.56 11.40 -2.46
CA GLU A 64 9.99 10.02 -2.65
C GLU A 64 8.80 9.09 -2.93
N LEU A 65 7.69 9.26 -2.23
CA LEU A 65 6.47 8.50 -2.52
C LEU A 65 5.99 8.75 -3.95
N LYS A 66 5.97 10.01 -4.36
CA LYS A 66 5.57 10.38 -5.72
C LYS A 66 6.51 9.77 -6.76
N ARG A 67 7.82 9.78 -6.49
CA ARG A 67 8.81 9.19 -7.39
C ARG A 67 8.56 7.70 -7.57
N ILE A 68 8.35 6.98 -6.49
CA ILE A 68 8.09 5.54 -6.52
C ILE A 68 6.87 5.25 -7.40
N VAL A 69 5.80 6.00 -7.19
CA VAL A 69 4.55 5.82 -7.96
C VAL A 69 4.75 6.17 -9.43
N ARG A 70 5.38 7.32 -9.73
CA ARG A 70 5.59 7.75 -11.12
C ARG A 70 6.47 6.78 -11.90
N GLU A 71 7.55 6.33 -11.30
CA GLU A 71 8.49 5.42 -11.97
C GLU A 71 7.87 4.07 -12.25
N SER A 72 6.90 3.63 -11.45
CA SER A 72 6.20 2.37 -11.70
C SER A 72 5.30 2.44 -12.92
N GLU A 73 4.85 3.63 -13.32
CA GLU A 73 3.87 3.84 -14.38
C GLU A 73 2.55 3.11 -14.13
N ILE A 74 2.19 2.92 -12.85
CA ILE A 74 0.97 2.20 -12.46
C ILE A 74 -0.31 2.86 -13.04
N THR A 75 -0.27 4.17 -13.28
CA THR A 75 -1.44 4.88 -13.81
C THR A 75 -1.79 4.48 -15.24
N LYS A 76 -0.88 3.78 -15.94
CA LYS A 76 -1.10 3.26 -17.28
C LYS A 76 -1.71 1.86 -17.29
N GLU A 77 -1.88 1.25 -16.13
CA GLU A 77 -2.43 -0.10 -16.01
C GLU A 77 -3.91 -0.09 -15.68
N ASP A 78 -4.57 -1.24 -15.83
CA ASP A 78 -5.91 -1.48 -15.31
C ASP A 78 -5.96 -2.88 -14.72
N ASP A 79 -6.95 -3.14 -13.87
CA ASP A 79 -7.05 -4.40 -13.14
C ASP A 79 -8.10 -5.36 -13.69
N VAL A 80 -8.59 -5.12 -14.89
CA VAL A 80 -9.70 -5.91 -15.47
C VAL A 80 -9.34 -7.39 -15.55
N SER A 81 -8.10 -7.70 -15.90
CA SER A 81 -7.64 -9.08 -16.08
C SER A 81 -6.86 -9.63 -14.89
N TRP A 82 -6.83 -8.91 -13.77
CA TRP A 82 -6.11 -9.35 -12.58
C TRP A 82 -6.97 -10.33 -11.76
N PRO A 83 -6.31 -11.21 -10.95
CA PRO A 83 -7.05 -12.16 -10.13
C PRO A 83 -8.04 -11.47 -9.20
N LYS A 84 -9.25 -12.01 -9.08
CA LYS A 84 -10.26 -11.47 -8.17
C LYS A 84 -9.97 -11.94 -6.75
N LYS A 85 -10.47 -11.20 -5.75
CA LYS A 85 -10.30 -11.55 -4.34
C LYS A 85 -10.74 -13.00 -4.13
N ASN A 86 -10.08 -13.69 -3.21
CA ASN A 86 -10.33 -15.08 -2.91
C ASN A 86 -10.24 -15.32 -1.41
N ILE A 87 -10.27 -16.58 -0.98
CA ILE A 87 -10.22 -16.92 0.45
C ILE A 87 -8.89 -16.55 1.10
N VAL A 88 -7.82 -16.41 0.34
CA VAL A 88 -6.51 -15.97 0.86
C VAL A 88 -6.55 -14.49 1.20
N GLY A 89 -7.41 -13.73 0.54
CA GLY A 89 -7.60 -12.33 0.83
C GLY A 89 -7.62 -11.45 -0.40
N LYS A 90 -7.48 -10.15 -0.15
CA LYS A 90 -7.47 -9.15 -1.22
C LYS A 90 -6.45 -8.06 -0.95
N GLN A 91 -6.17 -7.30 -2.01
CA GLN A 91 -5.37 -6.09 -1.96
C GLN A 91 -6.12 -4.97 -2.67
N GLU A 92 -5.99 -3.76 -2.16
CA GLU A 92 -6.56 -2.55 -2.78
C GLU A 92 -5.48 -1.48 -2.84
N LEU A 93 -5.41 -0.78 -3.95
CA LEU A 93 -4.50 0.35 -4.11
C LEU A 93 -5.26 1.50 -4.74
N GLU A 94 -5.26 2.64 -4.08
CA GLU A 94 -5.82 3.87 -4.64
C GLU A 94 -4.74 4.94 -4.68
N VAL A 95 -4.61 5.61 -5.82
CA VAL A 95 -3.62 6.68 -6.00
C VAL A 95 -4.26 7.83 -6.77
N ARG A 96 -4.02 9.04 -6.29
CA ARG A 96 -4.27 10.27 -7.03
C ARG A 96 -2.94 10.97 -7.20
N ILE A 97 -2.48 11.08 -8.43
CA ILE A 97 -1.20 11.71 -8.72
C ILE A 97 -1.30 12.45 -10.06
N ASP A 98 -0.80 13.68 -10.07
CA ASP A 98 -0.86 14.53 -11.24
C ASP A 98 -2.33 14.69 -11.70
N LYS A 99 -2.68 14.24 -12.88
CA LYS A 99 -4.07 14.28 -13.39
C LYS A 99 -4.76 12.92 -13.31
N ASP A 100 -4.08 11.92 -12.75
CA ASP A 100 -4.58 10.55 -12.76
C ASP A 100 -5.16 10.16 -11.41
N HIS A 101 -6.20 9.33 -11.47
CA HIS A 101 -6.79 8.72 -10.30
C HIS A 101 -7.06 7.25 -10.63
N ILE A 102 -6.41 6.34 -9.93
CA ILE A 102 -6.60 4.90 -10.11
C ILE A 102 -7.08 4.27 -8.81
N ALA A 103 -7.86 3.20 -8.94
CA ALA A 103 -8.29 2.39 -7.80
C ALA A 103 -8.32 0.94 -8.27
N PHE A 104 -7.41 0.13 -7.77
CA PHE A 104 -7.26 -1.27 -8.15
C PHE A 104 -7.62 -2.19 -7.01
N GLU A 105 -8.17 -3.36 -7.36
CA GLU A 105 -8.43 -4.44 -6.41
C GLU A 105 -8.01 -5.75 -7.05
N THR A 106 -7.29 -6.59 -6.29
CA THR A 106 -6.89 -7.92 -6.74
C THR A 106 -6.77 -8.87 -5.55
N ALA A 107 -6.66 -10.16 -5.83
CA ALA A 107 -6.38 -11.16 -4.81
C ALA A 107 -5.01 -10.95 -4.19
N LYS A 108 -4.79 -11.47 -3.00
CA LYS A 108 -3.44 -11.56 -2.44
C LYS A 108 -2.60 -12.46 -3.35
N ILE A 109 -1.37 -12.04 -3.58
CA ILE A 109 -0.43 -12.73 -4.44
C ILE A 109 0.71 -13.25 -3.58
N GLY A 110 0.90 -14.56 -3.59
CA GLY A 110 1.90 -15.20 -2.74
C GLY A 110 3.31 -15.15 -3.29
N SER A 111 3.46 -15.07 -4.61
CA SER A 111 4.79 -15.16 -5.22
C SER A 111 4.79 -14.55 -6.63
N LEU A 112 5.99 -14.29 -7.12
CA LEU A 112 6.18 -13.83 -8.49
C LEU A 112 5.74 -14.88 -9.52
N ALA A 113 5.80 -16.16 -9.16
CA ALA A 113 5.29 -17.23 -10.04
C ALA A 113 3.79 -17.05 -10.30
N ASP A 114 3.01 -16.70 -9.27
CA ASP A 114 1.58 -16.44 -9.42
C ASP A 114 1.33 -15.25 -10.35
N VAL A 115 2.17 -14.22 -10.28
CA VAL A 115 2.10 -13.08 -11.18
C VAL A 115 2.33 -13.52 -12.62
N ASN A 116 3.35 -14.33 -12.86
CA ASN A 116 3.72 -14.76 -14.20
C ASN A 116 2.67 -15.65 -14.85
N GLU A 117 1.86 -16.32 -14.07
CA GLU A 117 0.77 -17.18 -14.54
C GLU A 117 -0.54 -16.45 -14.82
N SER A 118 -0.62 -15.16 -14.47
CA SER A 118 -1.84 -14.39 -14.66
C SER A 118 -2.04 -13.99 -16.12
N SER A 119 -3.29 -13.63 -16.47
CA SER A 119 -3.65 -13.22 -17.83
C SER A 119 -2.97 -11.94 -18.25
N ASP A 120 -2.71 -11.03 -17.30
CA ASP A 120 -1.99 -9.79 -17.53
C ASP A 120 -0.74 -9.77 -16.66
N ALA A 121 0.22 -10.62 -17.00
CA ALA A 121 1.43 -10.77 -16.20
C ALA A 121 2.24 -9.48 -16.12
N GLU A 122 2.30 -8.71 -17.21
CA GLU A 122 3.09 -7.47 -17.22
C GLU A 122 2.49 -6.41 -16.30
N GLY A 123 1.19 -6.16 -16.40
CA GLY A 123 0.51 -5.18 -15.55
C GLY A 123 0.52 -5.59 -14.09
N LEU A 124 0.25 -6.86 -13.82
CA LEU A 124 0.25 -7.37 -12.45
C LEU A 124 1.65 -7.32 -11.84
N ARG A 125 2.70 -7.48 -12.65
CA ARG A 125 4.09 -7.35 -12.21
C ARG A 125 4.40 -5.91 -11.79
N VAL A 126 3.92 -4.93 -12.55
CA VAL A 126 4.07 -3.51 -12.20
C VAL A 126 3.45 -3.26 -10.83
N PHE A 127 2.24 -3.74 -10.62
CA PHE A 127 1.55 -3.62 -9.33
C PHE A 127 2.33 -4.32 -8.20
N TYR A 128 2.78 -5.53 -8.44
CA TYR A 128 3.49 -6.35 -7.46
C TYR A 128 4.76 -5.64 -6.95
N TYR A 129 5.58 -5.13 -7.87
CA TYR A 129 6.82 -4.44 -7.47
C TYR A 129 6.55 -3.09 -6.85
N LEU A 130 5.54 -2.35 -7.34
CA LEU A 130 5.16 -1.08 -6.72
C LEU A 130 4.76 -1.29 -5.26
N VAL A 131 3.92 -2.28 -4.99
CA VAL A 131 3.48 -2.59 -3.64
C VAL A 131 4.67 -2.97 -2.75
N GLN A 132 5.60 -3.75 -3.26
CA GLN A 132 6.82 -4.10 -2.50
C GLN A 132 7.63 -2.87 -2.15
N ASP A 133 7.83 -1.97 -3.11
CA ASP A 133 8.58 -0.74 -2.88
C ASP A 133 7.90 0.16 -1.87
N LEU A 134 6.58 0.31 -1.97
CA LEU A 134 5.80 1.10 -1.03
C LEU A 134 5.87 0.52 0.38
N LYS A 135 5.69 -0.78 0.52
CA LYS A 135 5.78 -1.45 1.83
C LYS A 135 7.15 -1.24 2.45
N CYS A 136 8.19 -1.43 1.67
CA CYS A 136 9.57 -1.27 2.13
C CYS A 136 9.80 0.14 2.67
N PHE A 137 9.36 1.14 1.92
CA PHE A 137 9.54 2.53 2.30
C PHE A 137 8.73 2.89 3.56
N ILE A 138 7.46 2.51 3.59
CA ILE A 138 6.58 2.80 4.72
C ILE A 138 7.06 2.09 5.98
N PHE A 139 7.45 0.80 5.88
CA PHE A 139 7.95 0.05 7.03
C PHE A 139 9.23 0.68 7.59
N SER A 140 10.11 1.17 6.71
CA SER A 140 11.32 1.87 7.14
C SER A 140 10.98 3.14 7.91
N LEU A 141 10.02 3.92 7.42
CA LEU A 141 9.56 5.14 8.10
C LEU A 141 8.97 4.84 9.48
N ILE A 142 8.12 3.81 9.56
CA ILE A 142 7.48 3.42 10.83
C ILE A 142 8.54 2.95 11.82
N THR A 143 9.49 2.14 11.38
CA THR A 143 10.58 1.64 12.23
C THR A 143 11.42 2.78 12.77
N LEU A 144 11.82 3.71 11.91
CA LEU A 144 12.67 4.83 12.31
C LEU A 144 11.94 5.81 13.23
N HIS A 145 10.67 6.10 12.92
CA HIS A 145 9.92 7.12 13.65
C HIS A 145 9.44 6.61 15.02
N PHE A 146 8.97 5.39 15.09
CA PHE A 146 8.38 4.83 16.31
C PHE A 146 9.24 3.77 16.98
N LYS A 147 10.34 3.35 16.35
CA LYS A 147 11.24 2.31 16.85
C LYS A 147 10.49 0.98 17.12
N ILE A 148 9.50 0.68 16.27
CA ILE A 148 8.77 -0.58 16.32
C ILE A 148 8.94 -1.32 15.00
N LYS A 149 8.82 -2.65 15.05
CA LYS A 149 8.93 -3.48 13.86
C LYS A 149 7.52 -3.82 13.37
N PRO A 150 7.15 -3.47 12.12
CA PRO A 150 5.84 -3.81 11.59
C PRO A 150 5.65 -5.32 11.46
N ILE A 151 4.39 -5.76 11.58
CA ILE A 151 4.01 -7.15 11.34
C ILE A 151 4.02 -7.40 9.85
N GLN A 152 4.66 -8.47 9.42
CA GLN A 152 4.70 -8.85 8.00
C GLN A 152 3.35 -9.45 7.59
N GLN A 153 2.80 -8.95 6.49
CA GLN A 153 1.51 -9.40 5.96
C GLN A 153 1.65 -10.03 4.57
#